data_eb8ace37aa7f95ae53a3e3d001e9431a
#
_entry.id   eb8ace37aa7f95ae53a3e3d001e9431a
#
_cell.length_a   1.000
_cell.length_b   1.000
_cell.length_c   1.000
_cell.angle_alpha   90.00
_cell.angle_beta   90.00
_cell.angle_gamma   90.00
#
_symmetry.space_group_name_H-M   'P 1'
#
loop_
_entity.id
_entity.type
_entity.pdbx_description
1 polymer ?
#
loop_
_entity_poly.entity_id
_entity_poly.type
_entity_poly.pdbx_seq_one_letter_code
_entity_poly.pdbx_strand_id
1 'polypeptide(L)'
;MDLPGVIAALLHDVVEDTEYTREDIAKMFGEEVAFLVDGVTKLSSFHYTDKEDQQTENFRKMFLAMAKDIRVVVIKLADRLHNMRTLGVFRREKQQRIARETLEIYAPLAHRLGIYNIKWELEDLCFHYLHPEEYENLVRQMKQKRRAREEIVEETMKVLKEHLDKSGIKAKVTGRPKHFYSIYKKMKKQHKDLSQIYDLYAVRVIVDTIPQCYAVLGLAHSLWKPLPNRFKDYIAVPKPNLYQSLHTTVIGTQGQPVEIQIRTWEMHHVSEYGVAAHWRYKEGKANGGASRFDSKISWLRHILEWQDTSNSKEFVNALKLDVFSDEVFVFTPKGDVINLPQGSIPLDFAYRIHTEIGNHCVGAKVNNKMVPLDTKLKNGDIVSIVTSKSAKPSYDWLNIVGASESRSKIRSWFKHENREENIARGQELLVEEANRMNQDWKELAIRNRLDEVVHRVNVQSLEDMFAAVGYGGITPKSVILNLMNIYNLSLIHISEPTRPEPI
;
A
#
# COMPACT_ATOMS: atom_id res chain seq x y z
N MET A 1 7.18 19.88 6.40
CA MET A 1 8.43 19.62 5.67
C MET A 1 9.48 20.59 6.15
N ASP A 2 10.70 20.13 6.27
CA ASP A 2 11.88 20.92 6.58
C ASP A 2 12.36 21.75 5.38
N LEU A 3 13.37 22.62 5.58
CA LEU A 3 13.88 23.47 4.52
C LEU A 3 14.42 22.70 3.30
N PRO A 4 15.26 21.63 3.47
CA PRO A 4 15.71 20.83 2.32
C PRO A 4 14.57 20.22 1.52
N GLY A 5 13.53 19.73 2.19
CA GLY A 5 12.36 19.16 1.54
C GLY A 5 11.54 20.19 0.75
N VAL A 6 11.43 21.44 1.24
CA VAL A 6 10.76 22.52 0.49
C VAL A 6 11.58 22.94 -0.72
N ILE A 7 12.91 23.06 -0.58
CA ILE A 7 13.81 23.36 -1.72
C ILE A 7 13.70 22.25 -2.77
N ALA A 8 13.78 20.99 -2.36
CA ALA A 8 13.64 19.85 -3.28
C ALA A 8 12.28 19.82 -3.99
N ALA A 9 11.19 20.20 -3.30
CA ALA A 9 9.87 20.30 -3.93
C ALA A 9 9.81 21.40 -5.00
N LEU A 10 10.52 22.50 -4.81
CA LEU A 10 10.61 23.57 -5.82
C LEU A 10 11.50 23.21 -7.02
N LEU A 11 12.49 22.35 -6.80
CA LEU A 11 13.49 21.95 -7.81
C LEU A 11 13.19 20.57 -8.44
N HIS A 12 12.05 19.93 -8.13
CA HIS A 12 11.80 18.52 -8.44
C HIS A 12 11.87 18.17 -9.94
N ASP A 13 11.52 19.09 -10.82
CA ASP A 13 11.54 18.89 -12.28
C ASP A 13 12.80 19.46 -12.95
N VAL A 14 13.67 20.18 -12.22
CA VAL A 14 14.84 20.87 -12.82
C VAL A 14 15.78 19.89 -13.53
N VAL A 15 16.03 18.72 -12.94
CA VAL A 15 16.91 17.71 -13.54
C VAL A 15 16.26 17.01 -14.76
N GLU A 16 14.91 16.99 -14.83
CA GLU A 16 14.19 16.39 -15.97
C GLU A 16 14.06 17.34 -17.15
N ASP A 17 13.76 18.60 -16.86
CA ASP A 17 13.33 19.58 -17.86
C ASP A 17 14.45 20.55 -18.28
N THR A 18 15.65 20.45 -17.67
CA THR A 18 16.77 21.36 -17.95
C THR A 18 18.10 20.59 -18.10
N GLU A 19 19.16 21.32 -18.45
CA GLU A 19 20.52 20.78 -18.57
C GLU A 19 21.24 20.59 -17.22
N TYR A 20 20.62 21.02 -16.10
CA TYR A 20 21.23 20.87 -14.78
C TYR A 20 21.21 19.40 -14.31
N THR A 21 22.36 18.97 -13.81
CA THR A 21 22.55 17.61 -13.32
C THR A 21 22.29 17.51 -11.80
N ARG A 22 22.19 16.27 -11.28
CA ARG A 22 22.14 16.04 -9.82
C ARG A 22 23.34 16.67 -9.10
N GLU A 23 24.53 16.57 -9.73
CA GLU A 23 25.79 17.12 -9.21
C GLU A 23 25.76 18.64 -9.11
N ASP A 24 25.09 19.32 -10.03
CA ASP A 24 24.92 20.77 -9.99
C ASP A 24 23.96 21.17 -8.87
N ILE A 25 22.87 20.44 -8.67
CA ILE A 25 21.98 20.62 -7.51
C ILE A 25 22.74 20.41 -6.20
N ALA A 26 23.59 19.37 -6.12
CA ALA A 26 24.38 19.10 -4.92
C ALA A 26 25.37 20.24 -4.58
N LYS A 27 25.99 20.83 -5.60
CA LYS A 27 26.91 21.96 -5.42
C LYS A 27 26.20 23.24 -4.95
N MET A 28 24.98 23.49 -5.47
CA MET A 28 24.23 24.73 -5.19
C MET A 28 23.43 24.65 -3.87
N PHE A 29 22.84 23.49 -3.56
CA PHE A 29 21.85 23.33 -2.49
C PHE A 29 22.21 22.23 -1.49
N GLY A 30 23.31 21.51 -1.69
CA GLY A 30 23.78 20.44 -0.82
C GLY A 30 23.27 19.06 -1.20
N GLU A 31 23.98 18.02 -0.72
CA GLU A 31 23.72 16.59 -1.04
C GLU A 31 22.33 16.12 -0.63
N GLU A 32 21.79 16.63 0.47
CA GLU A 32 20.46 16.25 0.96
C GLU A 32 19.36 16.68 -0.02
N VAL A 33 19.43 17.90 -0.53
CA VAL A 33 18.47 18.41 -1.54
C VAL A 33 18.62 17.62 -2.84
N ALA A 34 19.86 17.41 -3.30
CA ALA A 34 20.15 16.63 -4.50
C ALA A 34 19.64 15.18 -4.42
N PHE A 35 19.78 14.55 -3.25
CA PHE A 35 19.24 13.21 -3.01
C PHE A 35 17.71 13.16 -3.10
N LEU A 36 17.02 14.16 -2.53
CA LEU A 36 15.56 14.24 -2.60
C LEU A 36 15.07 14.50 -4.04
N VAL A 37 15.69 15.45 -4.76
CA VAL A 37 15.38 15.73 -6.16
C VAL A 37 15.61 14.50 -7.02
N ASP A 38 16.77 13.84 -6.92
CA ASP A 38 17.08 12.61 -7.64
C ASP A 38 16.06 11.47 -7.33
N GLY A 39 15.63 11.36 -6.08
CA GLY A 39 14.58 10.43 -5.67
C GLY A 39 13.23 10.70 -6.34
N VAL A 40 12.87 11.95 -6.58
CA VAL A 40 11.64 12.35 -7.29
C VAL A 40 11.81 12.18 -8.80
N THR A 41 12.95 12.59 -9.38
CA THR A 41 13.30 12.59 -10.82
C THR A 41 13.45 11.17 -11.39
N LYS A 42 14.14 10.26 -10.71
CA LYS A 42 14.30 8.85 -11.16
C LYS A 42 13.00 8.11 -11.45
N LEU A 43 11.88 8.76 -11.19
CA LEU A 43 10.53 8.24 -11.38
C LEU A 43 9.94 8.56 -12.76
N SER A 44 10.56 9.46 -13.55
CA SER A 44 10.02 9.96 -14.81
C SER A 44 10.85 9.60 -16.05
N SER A 45 12.14 9.31 -15.93
CA SER A 45 13.07 9.34 -17.07
C SER A 45 13.71 8.00 -17.43
N PHE A 46 12.95 7.05 -18.01
CA PHE A 46 13.58 5.91 -18.71
C PHE A 46 12.89 5.61 -20.03
N HIS A 47 13.70 5.48 -21.09
CA HIS A 47 13.28 5.02 -22.40
C HIS A 47 13.49 3.50 -22.49
N TYR A 48 12.42 2.73 -22.55
CA TYR A 48 12.44 1.30 -22.81
C TYR A 48 11.52 0.94 -23.97
N THR A 49 11.79 -0.17 -24.60
CA THR A 49 11.06 -0.66 -25.78
C THR A 49 9.71 -1.27 -25.45
N ASP A 50 9.44 -1.64 -24.20
CA ASP A 50 8.18 -2.23 -23.76
C ASP A 50 7.53 -1.40 -22.62
N LYS A 51 6.34 -0.85 -22.88
CA LYS A 51 5.65 0.12 -21.99
C LYS A 51 5.25 -0.45 -20.63
N GLU A 52 4.93 -1.75 -20.52
CA GLU A 52 4.50 -2.35 -19.25
C GLU A 52 5.69 -2.64 -18.31
N ASP A 53 6.81 -3.11 -18.85
CA ASP A 53 8.01 -3.41 -18.06
C ASP A 53 8.67 -2.13 -17.54
N GLN A 54 8.63 -1.07 -18.34
CA GLN A 54 9.08 0.27 -17.96
C GLN A 54 8.30 0.83 -16.78
N GLN A 55 6.98 0.77 -16.83
CA GLN A 55 6.12 1.29 -15.77
C GLN A 55 6.36 0.52 -14.46
N THR A 56 6.57 -0.78 -14.54
CA THR A 56 6.82 -1.66 -13.40
C THR A 56 8.16 -1.35 -12.73
N GLU A 57 9.24 -1.14 -13.50
CA GLU A 57 10.55 -0.78 -12.96
C GLU A 57 10.56 0.63 -12.35
N ASN A 58 9.84 1.58 -12.96
CA ASN A 58 9.67 2.91 -12.40
C ASN A 58 8.97 2.84 -11.03
N PHE A 59 7.93 2.02 -10.89
CA PHE A 59 7.30 1.81 -9.60
C PHE A 59 8.24 1.20 -8.57
N ARG A 60 9.02 0.19 -8.95
CA ARG A 60 10.03 -0.39 -8.07
C ARG A 60 11.01 0.65 -7.55
N LYS A 61 11.58 1.48 -8.43
CA LYS A 61 12.52 2.55 -8.06
C LYS A 61 11.87 3.59 -7.18
N MET A 62 10.63 3.98 -7.47
CA MET A 62 9.83 4.87 -6.64
C MET A 62 9.73 4.34 -5.21
N PHE A 63 9.28 3.11 -5.05
CA PHE A 63 9.12 2.53 -3.72
C PHE A 63 10.44 2.38 -2.97
N LEU A 64 11.53 2.06 -3.66
CA LEU A 64 12.87 2.02 -3.06
C LEU A 64 13.36 3.41 -2.61
N ALA A 65 13.13 4.47 -3.41
CA ALA A 65 13.46 5.84 -3.03
C ALA A 65 12.61 6.28 -1.81
N MET A 66 11.32 5.95 -1.82
CA MET A 66 10.40 6.21 -0.71
C MET A 66 10.83 5.53 0.59
N ALA A 67 11.34 4.31 0.50
CA ALA A 67 11.81 3.55 1.66
C ALA A 67 13.09 4.15 2.26
N LYS A 68 13.88 4.87 1.46
CA LYS A 68 15.06 5.60 1.93
C LYS A 68 14.70 6.92 2.60
N ASP A 69 13.79 7.69 2.01
CA ASP A 69 13.32 8.96 2.58
C ASP A 69 11.87 9.23 2.21
N ILE A 70 11.01 9.31 3.21
CA ILE A 70 9.57 9.53 3.04
C ILE A 70 9.22 10.92 2.47
N ARG A 71 10.14 11.90 2.56
CA ARG A 71 9.93 13.24 1.97
C ARG A 71 9.76 13.16 0.46
N VAL A 72 10.46 12.22 -0.21
CA VAL A 72 10.30 11.94 -1.64
C VAL A 72 8.83 11.61 -1.98
N VAL A 73 8.17 10.82 -1.14
CA VAL A 73 6.76 10.48 -1.32
C VAL A 73 5.85 11.69 -1.21
N VAL A 74 6.07 12.52 -0.19
CA VAL A 74 5.24 13.69 0.07
C VAL A 74 5.35 14.67 -1.11
N ILE A 75 6.58 14.90 -1.61
CA ILE A 75 6.82 15.73 -2.79
C ILE A 75 6.10 15.15 -4.01
N LYS A 76 6.24 13.85 -4.26
CA LYS A 76 5.61 13.21 -5.43
C LYS A 76 4.08 13.19 -5.35
N LEU A 77 3.50 13.06 -4.16
CA LEU A 77 2.05 13.19 -3.97
C LEU A 77 1.56 14.62 -4.22
N ALA A 78 2.34 15.63 -3.84
CA ALA A 78 2.01 17.03 -4.10
C ALA A 78 2.11 17.35 -5.59
N ASP A 79 3.16 16.92 -6.28
CA ASP A 79 3.32 16.98 -7.73
C ASP A 79 2.15 16.31 -8.45
N ARG A 80 1.82 15.07 -8.08
CA ARG A 80 0.70 14.33 -8.68
C ARG A 80 -0.64 15.04 -8.47
N LEU A 81 -0.87 15.63 -7.31
CA LEU A 81 -2.08 16.39 -7.03
C LEU A 81 -2.17 17.63 -7.92
N HIS A 82 -1.06 18.37 -8.08
CA HIS A 82 -0.98 19.49 -9.00
C HIS A 82 -1.28 19.08 -10.44
N ASN A 83 -0.65 17.99 -10.91
CA ASN A 83 -0.86 17.44 -12.25
C ASN A 83 -2.32 17.00 -12.46
N MET A 84 -2.98 16.44 -11.45
CA MET A 84 -4.40 16.08 -11.53
C MET A 84 -5.33 17.29 -11.60
N ARG A 85 -5.01 18.38 -10.90
CA ARG A 85 -5.77 19.65 -10.96
C ARG A 85 -5.68 20.32 -12.33
N THR A 86 -4.55 20.17 -13.01
CA THR A 86 -4.29 20.78 -14.34
C THR A 86 -4.52 19.80 -15.50
N LEU A 87 -5.02 18.61 -15.25
CA LEU A 87 -5.13 17.51 -16.22
C LEU A 87 -6.06 17.84 -17.41
N GLY A 88 -6.97 18.79 -17.25
CA GLY A 88 -7.96 19.18 -18.26
C GLY A 88 -7.38 19.65 -19.62
N VAL A 89 -6.13 20.10 -19.65
CA VAL A 89 -5.46 20.57 -20.89
C VAL A 89 -5.03 19.44 -21.84
N PHE A 90 -5.01 18.20 -21.35
CA PHE A 90 -4.56 17.05 -22.15
C PHE A 90 -5.71 16.37 -22.90
N ARG A 91 -5.38 15.57 -23.93
CA ARG A 91 -6.35 14.73 -24.65
C ARG A 91 -6.94 13.67 -23.70
N ARG A 92 -8.19 13.29 -23.97
CA ARG A 92 -8.98 12.35 -23.13
C ARG A 92 -8.26 11.03 -22.81
N GLU A 93 -7.56 10.46 -23.77
CA GLU A 93 -6.80 9.21 -23.57
C GLU A 93 -5.67 9.39 -22.54
N LYS A 94 -4.94 10.51 -22.61
CA LYS A 94 -3.89 10.83 -21.63
C LYS A 94 -4.49 11.12 -20.26
N GLN A 95 -5.63 11.83 -20.21
CA GLN A 95 -6.37 12.09 -18.96
C GLN A 95 -6.76 10.78 -18.27
N GLN A 96 -7.38 9.85 -19.00
CA GLN A 96 -7.81 8.56 -18.45
C GLN A 96 -6.64 7.70 -17.98
N ARG A 97 -5.52 7.67 -18.71
CA ARG A 97 -4.33 6.93 -18.32
C ARG A 97 -3.76 7.45 -17.00
N ILE A 98 -3.55 8.78 -16.90
CA ILE A 98 -3.00 9.41 -15.69
C ILE A 98 -3.95 9.26 -14.51
N ALA A 99 -5.26 9.42 -14.73
CA ALA A 99 -6.27 9.27 -13.69
C ALA A 99 -6.34 7.82 -13.16
N ARG A 100 -6.23 6.81 -14.04
CA ARG A 100 -6.19 5.39 -13.64
C ARG A 100 -4.96 5.07 -12.83
N GLU A 101 -3.77 5.46 -13.29
CA GLU A 101 -2.52 5.33 -12.56
C GLU A 101 -2.61 5.98 -11.17
N THR A 102 -3.17 7.19 -11.11
CA THR A 102 -3.32 7.93 -9.85
C THR A 102 -4.27 7.21 -8.88
N LEU A 103 -5.39 6.69 -9.37
CA LEU A 103 -6.37 5.97 -8.57
C LEU A 103 -5.85 4.62 -8.06
N GLU A 104 -5.04 3.93 -8.88
CA GLU A 104 -4.51 2.60 -8.55
C GLU A 104 -3.28 2.64 -7.63
N ILE A 105 -2.50 3.74 -7.64
CA ILE A 105 -1.21 3.79 -6.96
C ILE A 105 -1.12 4.96 -5.98
N TYR A 106 -1.29 6.19 -6.43
CA TYR A 106 -1.02 7.37 -5.60
C TYR A 106 -2.10 7.60 -4.54
N ALA A 107 -3.38 7.39 -4.86
CA ALA A 107 -4.45 7.56 -3.88
C ALA A 107 -4.40 6.49 -2.76
N PRO A 108 -4.15 5.17 -3.03
CA PRO A 108 -3.91 4.19 -2.00
C PRO A 108 -2.63 4.45 -1.19
N LEU A 109 -1.58 4.97 -1.82
CA LEU A 109 -0.36 5.35 -1.13
C LEU A 109 -0.60 6.50 -0.14
N ALA A 110 -1.29 7.56 -0.57
CA ALA A 110 -1.71 8.65 0.30
C ALA A 110 -2.60 8.13 1.46
N HIS A 111 -3.45 7.15 1.19
CA HIS A 111 -4.25 6.47 2.21
C HIS A 111 -3.37 5.74 3.24
N ARG A 112 -2.38 4.98 2.79
CA ARG A 112 -1.48 4.21 3.67
C ARG A 112 -0.63 5.11 4.55
N LEU A 113 -0.21 6.25 4.02
CA LEU A 113 0.51 7.28 4.75
C LEU A 113 -0.38 8.16 5.64
N GLY A 114 -1.69 7.96 5.61
CA GLY A 114 -2.67 8.73 6.38
C GLY A 114 -2.86 10.16 5.89
N ILE A 115 -2.36 10.54 4.69
CA ILE A 115 -2.48 11.89 4.14
C ILE A 115 -3.86 12.02 3.45
N TYR A 116 -4.91 12.14 4.29
CA TYR A 116 -6.27 12.07 3.79
C TYR A 116 -6.67 13.25 2.90
N ASN A 117 -6.11 14.45 3.14
CA ASN A 117 -6.40 15.63 2.32
C ASN A 117 -6.00 15.40 0.86
N ILE A 118 -4.83 14.83 0.60
CA ILE A 118 -4.39 14.51 -0.75
C ILE A 118 -5.19 13.32 -1.30
N LYS A 119 -5.37 12.28 -0.49
CA LYS A 119 -6.06 11.06 -0.91
C LYS A 119 -7.43 11.32 -1.52
N TRP A 120 -8.31 11.99 -0.77
CA TRP A 120 -9.69 12.15 -1.24
C TRP A 120 -9.80 13.12 -2.42
N GLU A 121 -8.93 14.14 -2.50
CA GLU A 121 -8.91 15.03 -3.65
C GLU A 121 -8.43 14.30 -4.91
N LEU A 122 -7.39 13.47 -4.80
CA LEU A 122 -6.96 12.61 -5.90
C LEU A 122 -8.09 11.66 -6.34
N GLU A 123 -8.77 11.01 -5.39
CA GLU A 123 -9.88 10.10 -5.69
C GLU A 123 -11.04 10.81 -6.40
N ASP A 124 -11.44 12.01 -5.95
CA ASP A 124 -12.53 12.78 -6.56
C ASP A 124 -12.15 13.30 -7.97
N LEU A 125 -10.91 13.77 -8.16
CA LEU A 125 -10.40 14.16 -9.48
C LEU A 125 -10.32 12.95 -10.43
N CYS A 126 -9.83 11.81 -9.96
CA CYS A 126 -9.81 10.59 -10.77
C CYS A 126 -11.22 10.15 -11.18
N PHE A 127 -12.18 10.23 -10.26
CA PHE A 127 -13.57 9.89 -10.54
C PHE A 127 -14.16 10.79 -11.63
N HIS A 128 -13.90 12.09 -11.59
CA HIS A 128 -14.31 13.04 -12.62
C HIS A 128 -13.79 12.67 -14.01
N TYR A 129 -12.49 12.27 -14.14
CA TYR A 129 -11.90 11.95 -15.44
C TYR A 129 -12.22 10.54 -15.94
N LEU A 130 -12.37 9.56 -15.05
CA LEU A 130 -12.63 8.16 -15.42
C LEU A 130 -14.11 7.87 -15.67
N HIS A 131 -15.00 8.50 -14.91
CA HIS A 131 -16.44 8.27 -14.93
C HIS A 131 -17.22 9.59 -14.94
N PRO A 132 -17.07 10.42 -15.99
CA PRO A 132 -17.63 11.78 -16.01
C PRO A 132 -19.16 11.79 -15.89
N GLU A 133 -19.87 10.88 -16.54
CA GLU A 133 -21.34 10.82 -16.50
C GLU A 133 -21.86 10.48 -15.11
N GLU A 134 -21.25 9.48 -14.47
CA GLU A 134 -21.63 9.09 -13.10
C GLU A 134 -21.25 10.18 -12.10
N TYR A 135 -20.11 10.86 -12.30
CA TYR A 135 -19.69 11.99 -11.49
C TYR A 135 -20.70 13.15 -11.56
N GLU A 136 -21.05 13.59 -12.77
CA GLU A 136 -22.02 14.68 -12.97
C GLU A 136 -23.41 14.33 -12.41
N ASN A 137 -23.86 13.09 -12.63
CA ASN A 137 -25.12 12.61 -12.08
C ASN A 137 -25.11 12.65 -10.55
N LEU A 138 -24.04 12.15 -9.92
CA LEU A 138 -23.88 12.17 -8.47
C LEU A 138 -23.84 13.60 -7.92
N VAL A 139 -23.09 14.51 -8.55
CA VAL A 139 -23.01 15.93 -8.18
C VAL A 139 -24.40 16.59 -8.25
N ARG A 140 -25.16 16.31 -9.34
CA ARG A 140 -26.53 16.83 -9.51
C ARG A 140 -27.46 16.34 -8.41
N GLN A 141 -27.47 15.04 -8.12
CA GLN A 141 -28.29 14.46 -7.06
C GLN A 141 -27.91 15.00 -5.67
N MET A 142 -26.61 15.18 -5.42
CA MET A 142 -26.11 15.76 -4.17
C MET A 142 -26.55 17.21 -4.01
N LYS A 143 -26.48 18.03 -5.07
CA LYS A 143 -26.94 19.44 -5.05
C LYS A 143 -28.43 19.55 -4.74
N GLN A 144 -29.28 18.71 -5.33
CA GLN A 144 -30.71 18.70 -5.09
C GLN A 144 -31.12 18.42 -3.64
N LYS A 145 -30.35 17.51 -2.99
CA LYS A 145 -30.61 17.09 -1.60
C LYS A 145 -29.80 17.86 -0.55
N ARG A 146 -28.96 18.80 -0.99
CA ARG A 146 -27.96 19.47 -0.15
C ARG A 146 -28.62 20.30 0.95
N ARG A 147 -29.55 21.18 0.58
CA ARG A 147 -30.15 22.14 1.50
C ARG A 147 -30.86 21.48 2.69
N ALA A 148 -31.74 20.52 2.44
CA ALA A 148 -32.45 19.81 3.50
C ALA A 148 -31.54 19.06 4.45
N ARG A 149 -30.40 18.55 3.95
CA ARG A 149 -29.40 17.81 4.76
C ARG A 149 -28.48 18.74 5.53
N GLU A 150 -28.10 19.87 4.97
CA GLU A 150 -27.33 20.91 5.65
C GLU A 150 -28.14 21.45 6.86
N GLU A 151 -29.45 21.70 6.70
CA GLU A 151 -30.34 22.10 7.80
C GLU A 151 -30.35 21.08 8.94
N ILE A 152 -30.45 19.78 8.65
CA ILE A 152 -30.41 18.70 9.67
C ILE A 152 -29.05 18.67 10.40
N VAL A 153 -27.93 18.81 9.66
CA VAL A 153 -26.60 18.80 10.26
C VAL A 153 -26.37 20.04 11.11
N GLU A 154 -26.80 21.22 10.64
CA GLU A 154 -26.72 22.48 11.40
C GLU A 154 -27.54 22.43 12.69
N GLU A 155 -28.76 21.92 12.64
CA GLU A 155 -29.59 21.71 13.80
C GLU A 155 -28.96 20.73 14.79
N THR A 156 -28.44 19.57 14.29
CA THR A 156 -27.74 18.60 15.12
C THR A 156 -26.51 19.22 15.77
N MET A 157 -25.71 20.00 15.02
CA MET A 157 -24.53 20.68 15.54
C MET A 157 -24.91 21.70 16.64
N LYS A 158 -25.98 22.46 16.44
CA LYS A 158 -26.47 23.45 17.41
C LYS A 158 -26.87 22.79 18.72
N VAL A 159 -27.72 21.76 18.65
CA VAL A 159 -28.18 21.02 19.85
C VAL A 159 -26.98 20.39 20.58
N LEU A 160 -26.07 19.74 19.84
CA LEU A 160 -24.91 19.10 20.44
C LEU A 160 -23.99 20.14 21.11
N LYS A 161 -23.74 21.28 20.47
CA LYS A 161 -22.89 22.35 21.02
C LYS A 161 -23.49 22.95 22.30
N GLU A 162 -24.79 23.22 22.34
CA GLU A 162 -25.47 23.74 23.54
C GLU A 162 -25.33 22.80 24.74
N HIS A 163 -25.41 21.48 24.52
CA HIS A 163 -25.26 20.50 25.60
C HIS A 163 -23.81 20.30 26.02
N LEU A 164 -22.87 20.40 25.09
CA LEU A 164 -21.42 20.36 25.39
C LEU A 164 -21.02 21.57 26.25
N ASP A 165 -21.49 22.75 25.89
CA ASP A 165 -21.23 23.98 26.63
C ASP A 165 -21.83 23.89 28.06
N LYS A 166 -23.07 23.38 28.22
CA LYS A 166 -23.70 23.12 29.52
C LYS A 166 -22.93 22.11 30.37
N SER A 167 -22.28 21.16 29.73
CA SER A 167 -21.46 20.14 30.42
C SER A 167 -20.02 20.58 30.66
N GLY A 168 -19.65 21.82 30.31
CA GLY A 168 -18.30 22.37 30.48
C GLY A 168 -17.24 21.75 29.55
N ILE A 169 -17.67 21.07 28.49
CA ILE A 169 -16.74 20.43 27.52
C ILE A 169 -16.47 21.40 26.38
N LYS A 170 -15.26 21.93 26.32
CA LYS A 170 -14.81 22.74 25.18
C LYS A 170 -14.62 21.85 23.95
N ALA A 171 -15.38 22.10 22.89
CA ALA A 171 -15.32 21.32 21.67
C ALA A 171 -15.48 22.19 20.42
N LYS A 172 -14.77 21.83 19.32
CA LYS A 172 -15.05 22.37 17.99
C LYS A 172 -16.00 21.41 17.26
N VAL A 173 -17.18 21.88 16.97
CA VAL A 173 -18.21 21.11 16.24
C VAL A 173 -18.29 21.63 14.80
N THR A 174 -18.15 20.76 13.82
CA THR A 174 -18.16 21.11 12.38
C THR A 174 -18.91 20.06 11.57
N GLY A 175 -19.65 20.50 10.55
CA GLY A 175 -20.20 19.60 9.54
C GLY A 175 -19.13 19.12 8.55
N ARG A 176 -19.21 17.87 8.10
CA ARG A 176 -18.32 17.28 7.10
C ARG A 176 -19.13 16.61 6.00
N PRO A 177 -19.10 17.13 4.77
CA PRO A 177 -19.62 16.41 3.62
C PRO A 177 -18.73 15.22 3.31
N LYS A 178 -19.31 14.13 2.81
CA LYS A 178 -18.57 12.98 2.34
C LYS A 178 -18.14 13.18 0.89
N HIS A 179 -16.94 12.71 0.55
CA HIS A 179 -16.36 12.86 -0.78
C HIS A 179 -17.08 12.02 -1.83
N PHE A 180 -17.17 12.55 -3.07
CA PHE A 180 -17.95 11.95 -4.16
C PHE A 180 -17.53 10.54 -4.49
N TYR A 181 -16.22 10.29 -4.65
CA TYR A 181 -15.73 8.94 -4.95
C TYR A 181 -16.04 7.93 -3.84
N SER A 182 -15.95 8.36 -2.58
CA SER A 182 -16.29 7.50 -1.44
C SER A 182 -17.76 7.09 -1.43
N ILE A 183 -18.65 8.00 -1.85
CA ILE A 183 -20.09 7.73 -2.02
C ILE A 183 -20.29 6.74 -3.18
N TYR A 184 -19.71 7.04 -4.34
CA TYR A 184 -19.79 6.19 -5.54
C TYR A 184 -19.31 4.76 -5.27
N LYS A 185 -18.14 4.61 -4.65
CA LYS A 185 -17.59 3.29 -4.26
C LYS A 185 -18.55 2.52 -3.35
N LYS A 186 -19.18 3.21 -2.41
CA LYS A 186 -20.16 2.60 -1.50
C LYS A 186 -21.44 2.18 -2.20
N MET A 187 -21.97 3.02 -3.10
CA MET A 187 -23.13 2.69 -3.93
C MET A 187 -22.87 1.44 -4.78
N LYS A 188 -21.72 1.37 -5.47
CA LYS A 188 -21.31 0.21 -6.29
C LYS A 188 -21.12 -1.06 -5.45
N LYS A 189 -20.36 -0.98 -4.33
CA LYS A 189 -20.05 -2.15 -3.47
C LYS A 189 -21.31 -2.73 -2.79
N GLN A 190 -22.29 -1.90 -2.46
CA GLN A 190 -23.51 -2.30 -1.73
C GLN A 190 -24.74 -2.42 -2.62
N HIS A 191 -24.63 -2.14 -3.93
CA HIS A 191 -25.74 -2.09 -4.89
C HIS A 191 -26.89 -1.20 -4.36
N LYS A 192 -26.56 0.00 -3.83
CA LYS A 192 -27.52 0.95 -3.22
C LYS A 192 -27.58 2.24 -3.98
N ASP A 193 -28.79 2.82 -4.01
CA ASP A 193 -28.98 4.17 -4.49
C ASP A 193 -28.52 5.22 -3.46
N LEU A 194 -28.30 6.46 -3.91
CA LEU A 194 -27.91 7.58 -3.05
C LEU A 194 -28.90 7.83 -1.89
N SER A 195 -30.19 7.51 -2.09
CA SER A 195 -31.22 7.64 -1.05
C SER A 195 -31.04 6.68 0.12
N GLN A 196 -30.35 5.57 -0.11
CA GLN A 196 -30.08 4.52 0.89
C GLN A 196 -28.72 4.70 1.59
N ILE A 197 -27.98 5.75 1.24
CA ILE A 197 -26.71 6.11 1.87
C ILE A 197 -26.96 7.15 2.97
N TYR A 198 -26.93 6.71 4.21
CA TYR A 198 -27.26 7.55 5.37
C TYR A 198 -26.11 8.42 5.88
N ASP A 199 -24.86 8.12 5.53
CA ASP A 199 -23.65 8.78 6.00
C ASP A 199 -23.07 9.80 5.00
N LEU A 200 -23.94 10.51 4.28
CA LEU A 200 -23.53 11.53 3.31
C LEU A 200 -22.98 12.79 3.96
N TYR A 201 -23.48 13.10 5.15
CA TYR A 201 -23.04 14.21 5.99
C TYR A 201 -22.76 13.68 7.40
N ALA A 202 -21.69 14.13 7.98
CA ALA A 202 -21.30 13.78 9.33
C ALA A 202 -21.06 15.04 10.16
N VAL A 203 -21.31 14.94 11.46
CA VAL A 203 -20.87 15.93 12.44
C VAL A 203 -19.54 15.50 13.00
N ARG A 204 -18.56 16.39 12.98
CA ARG A 204 -17.24 16.17 13.58
C ARG A 204 -17.12 16.99 14.85
N VAL A 205 -16.74 16.32 15.95
CA VAL A 205 -16.49 16.93 17.25
C VAL A 205 -15.02 16.74 17.59
N ILE A 206 -14.31 17.83 17.86
CA ILE A 206 -12.91 17.83 18.22
C ILE A 206 -12.79 18.37 19.64
N VAL A 207 -12.14 17.60 20.53
CA VAL A 207 -11.92 17.90 21.94
C VAL A 207 -10.43 17.81 22.30
N ASP A 208 -10.06 18.16 23.53
CA ASP A 208 -8.67 18.21 23.94
C ASP A 208 -8.12 16.83 24.38
N THR A 209 -8.97 16.00 25.02
CA THR A 209 -8.51 14.75 25.65
C THR A 209 -9.34 13.54 25.27
N ILE A 210 -8.75 12.33 25.41
CA ILE A 210 -9.44 11.06 25.15
C ILE A 210 -10.65 10.86 26.09
N PRO A 211 -10.57 11.11 27.42
CA PRO A 211 -11.75 11.02 28.29
C PRO A 211 -12.90 11.89 27.80
N GLN A 212 -12.61 13.11 27.31
CA GLN A 212 -13.65 13.98 26.73
C GLN A 212 -14.27 13.36 25.47
N CYS A 213 -13.52 12.60 24.66
CA CYS A 213 -14.12 11.91 23.49
C CYS A 213 -15.22 10.94 23.93
N TYR A 214 -15.00 10.15 24.99
CA TYR A 214 -15.99 9.22 25.51
C TYR A 214 -17.13 9.93 26.23
N ALA A 215 -16.86 11.06 26.90
CA ALA A 215 -17.91 11.90 27.49
C ALA A 215 -18.87 12.47 26.40
N VAL A 216 -18.31 12.97 25.29
CA VAL A 216 -19.11 13.41 24.13
C VAL A 216 -19.93 12.29 23.53
N LEU A 217 -19.39 11.07 23.46
CA LEU A 217 -20.12 9.89 22.98
C LEU A 217 -21.32 9.59 23.88
N GLY A 218 -21.11 9.58 25.22
CA GLY A 218 -22.18 9.38 26.21
C GLY A 218 -23.26 10.45 26.09
N LEU A 219 -22.85 11.71 25.94
CA LEU A 219 -23.78 12.84 25.73
C LEU A 219 -24.59 12.68 24.44
N ALA A 220 -23.93 12.35 23.31
CA ALA A 220 -24.62 12.12 22.04
C ALA A 220 -25.65 10.99 22.12
N HIS A 221 -25.33 9.90 22.82
CA HIS A 221 -26.25 8.77 23.03
C HIS A 221 -27.39 9.07 24.04
N SER A 222 -27.20 10.02 24.95
CA SER A 222 -28.27 10.49 25.82
C SER A 222 -29.25 11.39 25.08
N LEU A 223 -28.79 12.15 24.08
CA LEU A 223 -29.63 13.03 23.26
C LEU A 223 -30.40 12.29 22.17
N TRP A 224 -29.74 11.31 21.57
CA TRP A 224 -30.27 10.58 20.40
C TRP A 224 -30.01 9.07 20.50
N LYS A 225 -30.93 8.27 19.98
CA LYS A 225 -30.80 6.81 19.96
C LYS A 225 -29.75 6.37 18.93
N PRO A 226 -28.70 5.61 19.32
CA PRO A 226 -27.74 5.08 18.37
C PRO A 226 -28.32 3.96 17.51
N LEU A 227 -27.93 3.92 16.25
CA LEU A 227 -28.24 2.81 15.35
C LEU A 227 -27.41 1.56 15.72
N PRO A 228 -28.03 0.40 15.86
CA PRO A 228 -27.31 -0.86 16.16
C PRO A 228 -26.23 -1.18 15.13
N ASN A 229 -25.11 -1.72 15.57
CA ASN A 229 -23.96 -2.13 14.74
C ASN A 229 -23.31 -0.98 13.92
N ARG A 230 -23.54 0.28 14.32
CA ARG A 230 -22.96 1.48 13.67
C ARG A 230 -21.95 2.21 14.54
N PHE A 231 -21.67 1.71 15.73
CA PHE A 231 -20.59 2.21 16.57
C PHE A 231 -19.26 1.58 16.20
N LYS A 232 -18.20 2.40 16.15
CA LYS A 232 -16.82 1.95 15.90
C LYS A 232 -15.88 2.77 16.77
N ASP A 233 -15.05 2.07 17.53
CA ASP A 233 -14.03 2.67 18.37
C ASP A 233 -12.63 2.48 17.74
N TYR A 234 -12.22 3.51 17.00
CA TYR A 234 -10.87 3.57 16.44
C TYR A 234 -9.88 4.32 17.34
N ILE A 235 -10.30 4.70 18.57
CA ILE A 235 -9.36 5.20 19.60
C ILE A 235 -8.75 4.02 20.30
N ALA A 236 -9.56 3.07 20.76
CA ALA A 236 -9.11 1.84 21.42
C ALA A 236 -8.36 0.91 20.44
N VAL A 237 -8.87 0.80 19.19
CA VAL A 237 -8.26 -0.02 18.13
C VAL A 237 -7.98 0.88 16.90
N PRO A 238 -6.82 1.57 16.87
CA PRO A 238 -6.46 2.44 15.76
C PRO A 238 -6.35 1.68 14.44
N LYS A 239 -6.69 2.36 13.33
CA LYS A 239 -6.44 1.80 12.00
C LYS A 239 -4.94 1.80 11.67
N PRO A 240 -4.47 0.94 10.74
CA PRO A 240 -3.05 0.85 10.36
C PRO A 240 -2.47 2.17 9.85
N ASN A 241 -3.28 2.99 9.19
CA ASN A 241 -2.93 4.32 8.72
C ASN A 241 -3.02 5.39 9.80
N LEU A 242 -2.94 5.00 11.08
CA LEU A 242 -2.94 5.85 12.27
C LEU A 242 -4.24 6.62 12.52
N TYR A 243 -5.30 6.33 11.78
CA TYR A 243 -6.59 6.97 11.97
C TYR A 243 -7.18 6.56 13.32
N GLN A 244 -7.52 7.55 14.14
CA GLN A 244 -8.20 7.39 15.43
C GLN A 244 -9.41 8.32 15.49
N SER A 245 -10.57 7.79 15.86
CA SER A 245 -11.81 8.52 16.10
C SER A 245 -12.86 7.58 16.66
N LEU A 246 -13.79 8.04 17.47
CA LEU A 246 -15.05 7.34 17.72
C LEU A 246 -16.01 7.68 16.58
N HIS A 247 -16.71 6.68 16.07
CA HIS A 247 -17.76 6.85 15.09
C HIS A 247 -19.04 6.27 15.64
N THR A 248 -20.10 7.05 15.67
CA THR A 248 -21.43 6.56 15.97
C THR A 248 -22.44 7.17 15.00
N THR A 249 -23.48 6.42 14.67
CA THR A 249 -24.61 6.93 13.89
C THR A 249 -25.82 6.96 14.79
N VAL A 250 -26.43 8.12 14.93
CA VAL A 250 -27.60 8.34 15.77
C VAL A 250 -28.81 8.74 14.91
N ILE A 251 -30.01 8.51 15.42
CA ILE A 251 -31.25 9.07 14.84
C ILE A 251 -31.37 10.48 15.36
N GLY A 252 -30.95 11.44 14.55
CA GLY A 252 -30.98 12.88 14.89
C GLY A 252 -32.38 13.49 14.84
N THR A 253 -32.42 14.81 14.81
CA THR A 253 -33.63 15.58 14.60
C THR A 253 -34.33 15.15 13.31
N GLN A 254 -35.66 15.22 13.26
CA GLN A 254 -36.47 14.78 12.12
C GLN A 254 -36.37 13.29 11.74
N GLY A 255 -35.88 12.43 12.65
CA GLY A 255 -35.78 10.98 12.41
C GLY A 255 -34.72 10.56 11.40
N GLN A 256 -33.81 11.45 10.98
CA GLN A 256 -32.78 11.16 10.01
C GLN A 256 -31.48 10.66 10.69
N PRO A 257 -30.79 9.64 10.12
CA PRO A 257 -29.55 9.18 10.65
C PRO A 257 -28.41 10.18 10.38
N VAL A 258 -27.67 10.52 11.43
CA VAL A 258 -26.50 11.41 11.38
C VAL A 258 -25.29 10.67 11.95
N GLU A 259 -24.19 10.64 11.22
CA GLU A 259 -22.91 10.11 11.73
C GLU A 259 -22.20 11.19 12.55
N ILE A 260 -21.77 10.84 13.77
CA ILE A 260 -20.97 11.69 14.65
C ILE A 260 -19.57 11.08 14.77
N GLN A 261 -18.55 11.86 14.40
CA GLN A 261 -17.14 11.52 14.49
C GLN A 261 -16.48 12.32 15.61
N ILE A 262 -15.94 11.66 16.62
CA ILE A 262 -15.38 12.31 17.82
C ILE A 262 -13.91 11.96 17.94
N ARG A 263 -13.04 12.97 18.13
CA ARG A 263 -11.60 12.79 18.23
C ARG A 263 -10.92 13.95 18.93
N THR A 264 -9.68 13.76 19.35
CA THR A 264 -8.86 14.86 19.88
C THR A 264 -8.25 15.70 18.77
N TRP A 265 -7.69 16.88 19.11
CA TRP A 265 -6.93 17.70 18.18
C TRP A 265 -5.71 16.98 17.61
N GLU A 266 -5.00 16.20 18.43
CA GLU A 266 -3.86 15.39 17.97
C GLU A 266 -4.31 14.36 16.92
N MET A 267 -5.36 13.59 17.22
CA MET A 267 -5.95 12.63 16.27
C MET A 267 -6.45 13.30 14.99
N HIS A 268 -6.97 14.52 15.11
CA HIS A 268 -7.41 15.30 13.95
C HIS A 268 -6.23 15.66 13.05
N HIS A 269 -5.14 16.19 13.61
CA HIS A 269 -3.95 16.51 12.85
C HIS A 269 -3.33 15.26 12.19
N VAL A 270 -3.22 14.16 12.94
CA VAL A 270 -2.73 12.89 12.38
C VAL A 270 -3.65 12.39 11.27
N SER A 271 -4.97 12.54 11.39
CA SER A 271 -5.90 12.09 10.34
C SER A 271 -5.89 12.99 9.09
N GLU A 272 -5.56 14.26 9.18
CA GLU A 272 -5.52 15.17 8.01
C GLU A 272 -4.17 15.11 7.27
N TYR A 273 -3.07 15.03 8.01
CA TYR A 273 -1.71 15.15 7.48
C TYR A 273 -0.87 13.85 7.56
N GLY A 274 -1.39 12.81 8.22
CA GLY A 274 -0.75 11.50 8.32
C GLY A 274 0.66 11.56 8.88
N VAL A 275 1.54 10.85 8.20
CA VAL A 275 2.98 10.79 8.53
C VAL A 275 3.63 12.19 8.55
N ALA A 276 3.18 13.12 7.73
CA ALA A 276 3.70 14.48 7.67
C ALA A 276 3.42 15.29 8.96
N ALA A 277 2.38 14.98 9.73
CA ALA A 277 2.10 15.63 11.00
C ALA A 277 3.16 15.35 12.08
N HIS A 278 3.77 14.15 12.02
CA HIS A 278 4.76 13.74 13.02
C HIS A 278 6.13 14.41 12.85
N TRP A 279 6.47 14.93 11.66
CA TRP A 279 7.73 15.64 11.44
C TRP A 279 7.83 16.95 12.21
N ARG A 280 6.73 17.68 12.31
CA ARG A 280 6.66 18.93 13.08
C ARG A 280 6.92 18.72 14.58
N TYR A 281 6.69 17.52 15.08
CA TYR A 281 6.87 17.17 16.50
C TYR A 281 8.32 16.77 16.85
N LYS A 282 9.12 16.31 15.87
CA LYS A 282 10.53 15.95 16.05
C LYS A 282 11.45 17.15 16.26
N GLU A 283 11.12 18.31 15.71
CA GLU A 283 11.91 19.54 15.87
C GLU A 283 11.83 20.13 17.29
N GLY A 284 10.90 19.68 18.12
CA GLY A 284 10.66 20.26 19.45
C GLY A 284 10.95 19.39 20.68
N LYS A 285 11.10 18.06 20.57
CA LYS A 285 11.33 17.17 21.73
C LYS A 285 12.13 15.93 21.38
N ALA A 286 13.38 15.90 21.80
CA ALA A 286 14.31 14.79 21.65
C ALA A 286 14.14 13.74 22.74
N ASN A 287 13.00 13.09 22.98
CA ASN A 287 12.95 11.85 23.78
C ASN A 287 11.54 11.23 23.74
N GLY A 288 11.43 10.01 23.25
CA GLY A 288 10.29 9.09 23.48
C GLY A 288 9.32 8.83 22.32
N GLY A 289 9.31 9.64 21.27
CA GLY A 289 8.41 9.48 20.13
C GLY A 289 8.93 8.60 18.95
N ALA A 290 10.24 8.38 18.89
CA ALA A 290 10.91 7.71 17.78
C ALA A 290 10.49 6.23 17.63
N SER A 291 10.33 5.50 18.74
CA SER A 291 10.04 4.06 18.76
C SER A 291 8.65 3.71 18.18
N ARG A 292 7.62 4.53 18.45
CA ARG A 292 6.26 4.29 17.91
C ARG A 292 6.12 4.66 16.43
N PHE A 293 6.90 5.64 15.96
CA PHE A 293 6.89 6.05 14.55
C PHE A 293 7.66 5.05 13.68
N ASP A 294 8.79 4.55 14.15
CA ASP A 294 9.62 3.58 13.44
C ASP A 294 8.90 2.24 13.19
N SER A 295 8.08 1.78 14.14
CA SER A 295 7.23 0.60 13.93
C SER A 295 6.12 0.81 12.89
N LYS A 296 5.69 2.06 12.67
CA LYS A 296 4.58 2.40 11.76
C LYS A 296 5.01 2.59 10.31
N ILE A 297 6.33 2.81 10.07
CA ILE A 297 6.93 2.83 8.71
C ILE A 297 7.73 1.54 8.46
N SER A 298 7.63 0.55 9.32
CA SER A 298 8.34 -0.73 9.16
C SER A 298 8.05 -1.40 7.81
N TRP A 299 6.83 -1.24 7.26
CA TRP A 299 6.50 -1.74 5.93
C TRP A 299 7.37 -1.12 4.81
N LEU A 300 7.81 0.14 4.96
CA LEU A 300 8.77 0.76 4.01
C LEU A 300 10.15 0.10 4.12
N ARG A 301 10.59 -0.32 5.32
CA ARG A 301 11.85 -1.06 5.49
C ARG A 301 11.76 -2.45 4.87
N HIS A 302 10.63 -3.14 4.98
CA HIS A 302 10.42 -4.42 4.30
C HIS A 302 10.53 -4.30 2.78
N ILE A 303 10.15 -3.15 2.19
CA ILE A 303 10.37 -2.89 0.77
C ILE A 303 11.88 -2.91 0.42
N LEU A 304 12.74 -2.42 1.30
CA LEU A 304 14.20 -2.46 1.09
C LEU A 304 14.74 -3.90 1.15
N GLU A 305 14.16 -4.76 1.99
CA GLU A 305 14.53 -6.18 2.06
C GLU A 305 14.20 -6.94 0.76
N TRP A 306 13.24 -6.44 -0.02
CA TRP A 306 12.87 -6.99 -1.32
C TRP A 306 13.71 -6.47 -2.49
N GLN A 307 14.72 -5.66 -2.22
CA GLN A 307 15.60 -5.07 -3.22
C GLN A 307 16.30 -6.15 -4.08
N ASP A 308 16.54 -7.33 -3.50
CA ASP A 308 17.20 -8.47 -4.14
C ASP A 308 16.26 -9.30 -5.04
N THR A 309 14.98 -8.97 -5.13
CA THR A 309 14.03 -9.69 -6.00
C THR A 309 14.28 -9.29 -7.45
N SER A 310 14.76 -10.22 -8.27
CA SER A 310 15.19 -9.99 -9.64
C SER A 310 14.07 -9.66 -10.63
N ASN A 311 12.79 -9.82 -10.24
CA ASN A 311 11.64 -9.60 -11.12
C ASN A 311 10.78 -8.39 -10.65
N SER A 312 10.87 -7.29 -11.40
CA SER A 312 10.13 -6.05 -11.12
C SER A 312 8.61 -6.23 -11.10
N LYS A 313 8.05 -7.14 -11.92
CA LYS A 313 6.61 -7.44 -11.94
C LYS A 313 6.17 -8.16 -10.66
N GLU A 314 6.95 -9.11 -10.19
CA GLU A 314 6.68 -9.83 -8.95
C GLU A 314 6.76 -8.90 -7.74
N PHE A 315 7.76 -8.02 -7.70
CA PHE A 315 7.91 -6.98 -6.69
C PHE A 315 6.68 -6.06 -6.63
N VAL A 316 6.24 -5.52 -7.77
CA VAL A 316 5.08 -4.61 -7.82
C VAL A 316 3.78 -5.32 -7.46
N ASN A 317 3.60 -6.59 -7.86
CA ASN A 317 2.43 -7.37 -7.50
C ASN A 317 2.39 -7.71 -6.01
N ALA A 318 3.54 -8.10 -5.43
CA ALA A 318 3.66 -8.33 -3.98
C ALA A 318 3.35 -7.04 -3.21
N LEU A 319 3.89 -5.92 -3.67
CA LEU A 319 3.65 -4.62 -3.07
C LEU A 319 2.19 -4.17 -3.18
N LYS A 320 1.54 -4.41 -4.33
CA LYS A 320 0.09 -4.16 -4.50
C LYS A 320 -0.73 -4.97 -3.51
N LEU A 321 -0.39 -6.22 -3.26
CA LEU A 321 -1.07 -7.07 -2.29
C LEU A 321 -0.89 -6.57 -0.86
N ASP A 322 0.31 -6.20 -0.44
CA ASP A 322 0.59 -5.81 0.95
C ASP A 322 0.22 -4.36 1.27
N VAL A 323 0.40 -3.45 0.30
CA VAL A 323 0.18 -2.01 0.52
C VAL A 323 -1.26 -1.61 0.25
N PHE A 324 -1.95 -2.27 -0.69
CA PHE A 324 -3.26 -1.82 -1.19
C PHE A 324 -4.42 -2.76 -0.88
N SER A 325 -4.16 -3.96 -0.28
CA SER A 325 -5.25 -4.83 0.16
C SER A 325 -5.97 -4.27 1.39
N ASP A 326 -7.26 -4.57 1.47
CA ASP A 326 -8.01 -4.40 2.73
C ASP A 326 -7.33 -5.25 3.82
N GLU A 327 -7.40 -4.84 5.08
CA GLU A 327 -6.77 -5.53 6.20
C GLU A 327 -7.79 -6.30 7.05
N VAL A 328 -7.34 -7.40 7.63
CA VAL A 328 -8.07 -8.18 8.64
C VAL A 328 -7.37 -8.04 9.99
N PHE A 329 -8.16 -7.76 11.03
CA PHE A 329 -7.69 -7.63 12.41
C PHE A 329 -8.01 -8.91 13.19
N VAL A 330 -6.98 -9.55 13.68
CA VAL A 330 -7.09 -10.78 14.47
C VAL A 330 -6.43 -10.57 15.83
N PHE A 331 -6.80 -11.38 16.81
CA PHE A 331 -6.32 -11.24 18.18
C PHE A 331 -5.39 -12.39 18.54
N THR A 332 -4.35 -12.08 19.33
CA THR A 332 -3.62 -13.10 20.07
C THR A 332 -4.49 -13.57 21.26
N PRO A 333 -4.20 -14.76 21.85
CA PRO A 333 -4.88 -15.18 23.07
C PRO A 333 -4.70 -14.24 24.27
N LYS A 334 -3.68 -13.35 24.22
CA LYS A 334 -3.44 -12.31 25.23
C LYS A 334 -4.24 -11.03 24.99
N GLY A 335 -4.97 -10.96 23.84
CA GLY A 335 -5.77 -9.78 23.48
C GLY A 335 -5.04 -8.74 22.62
N ASP A 336 -3.78 -9.01 22.21
CA ASP A 336 -3.06 -8.11 21.30
C ASP A 336 -3.68 -8.16 19.90
N VAL A 337 -3.82 -7.00 19.27
CA VAL A 337 -4.38 -6.89 17.91
C VAL A 337 -3.26 -7.01 16.88
N ILE A 338 -3.39 -7.96 15.98
CA ILE A 338 -2.49 -8.15 14.84
C ILE A 338 -3.25 -7.85 13.54
N ASN A 339 -2.69 -6.95 12.74
CA ASN A 339 -3.23 -6.63 11.42
C ASN A 339 -2.50 -7.43 10.33
N LEU A 340 -3.27 -7.98 9.41
CA LEU A 340 -2.81 -8.78 8.27
C LEU A 340 -3.52 -8.35 6.99
N PRO A 341 -2.94 -8.53 5.80
CA PRO A 341 -3.65 -8.37 4.54
C PRO A 341 -4.91 -9.23 4.47
N GLN A 342 -5.96 -8.76 3.79
CA GLN A 342 -7.18 -9.54 3.61
C GLN A 342 -6.87 -10.83 2.82
N GLY A 343 -7.36 -11.96 3.31
CA GLY A 343 -7.09 -13.28 2.74
C GLY A 343 -5.90 -13.99 3.37
N SER A 344 -5.23 -13.37 4.36
CA SER A 344 -4.19 -14.01 5.15
C SER A 344 -4.71 -15.23 5.91
N ILE A 345 -3.80 -16.14 6.19
CA ILE A 345 -4.01 -17.45 6.83
C ILE A 345 -3.27 -17.52 8.18
N PRO A 346 -3.52 -18.52 9.03
CA PRO A 346 -2.82 -18.69 10.31
C PRO A 346 -1.29 -18.72 10.19
N LEU A 347 -0.75 -19.20 9.08
CA LEU A 347 0.68 -19.21 8.84
C LEU A 347 1.22 -17.78 8.65
N ASP A 348 0.49 -16.90 7.96
CA ASP A 348 0.83 -15.48 7.84
C ASP A 348 0.84 -14.81 9.21
N PHE A 349 -0.14 -15.12 10.05
CA PHE A 349 -0.19 -14.64 11.43
C PHE A 349 1.03 -15.11 12.24
N ALA A 350 1.47 -16.37 12.10
CA ALA A 350 2.63 -16.91 12.78
C ALA A 350 3.91 -16.14 12.43
N TYR A 351 4.16 -15.90 11.14
CA TYR A 351 5.31 -15.13 10.65
C TYR A 351 5.22 -13.64 11.01
N ARG A 352 4.02 -13.10 11.15
CA ARG A 352 3.80 -11.71 11.58
C ARG A 352 4.16 -11.50 13.05
N ILE A 353 3.92 -12.50 13.92
CA ILE A 353 4.34 -12.42 15.32
C ILE A 353 5.85 -12.52 15.44
N HIS A 354 6.43 -13.61 14.93
CA HIS A 354 7.87 -13.84 14.96
C HIS A 354 8.28 -14.90 13.93
N THR A 355 9.45 -14.71 13.28
CA THR A 355 9.96 -15.65 12.28
C THR A 355 10.12 -17.07 12.81
N GLU A 356 10.62 -17.23 14.05
CA GLU A 356 10.76 -18.53 14.71
C GLU A 356 9.42 -19.25 14.94
N ILE A 357 8.37 -18.49 15.31
CA ILE A 357 7.03 -19.06 15.46
C ILE A 357 6.51 -19.55 14.11
N GLY A 358 6.77 -18.80 13.04
CA GLY A 358 6.45 -19.19 11.68
C GLY A 358 7.19 -20.46 11.26
N ASN A 359 8.51 -20.48 11.42
CA ASN A 359 9.37 -21.62 11.02
C ASN A 359 9.01 -22.92 11.72
N HIS A 360 8.60 -22.84 12.99
CA HIS A 360 8.25 -24.00 13.82
C HIS A 360 6.73 -24.29 13.89
N CYS A 361 5.93 -23.70 13.00
CA CYS A 361 4.49 -23.89 12.98
C CYS A 361 4.10 -25.31 12.53
N VAL A 362 3.28 -26.00 13.33
CA VAL A 362 2.73 -27.32 12.99
C VAL A 362 1.19 -27.32 12.90
N GLY A 363 0.55 -26.26 13.38
CA GLY A 363 -0.90 -26.14 13.35
C GLY A 363 -1.38 -24.81 13.94
N ALA A 364 -2.67 -24.57 13.84
CA ALA A 364 -3.28 -23.37 14.38
C ALA A 364 -4.66 -23.64 14.96
N LYS A 365 -5.03 -22.84 15.97
CA LYS A 365 -6.40 -22.77 16.49
C LYS A 365 -6.97 -21.40 16.18
N VAL A 366 -8.16 -21.37 15.63
CA VAL A 366 -8.95 -20.16 15.44
C VAL A 366 -10.20 -20.27 16.29
N ASN A 367 -10.43 -19.29 17.17
CA ASN A 367 -11.54 -19.30 18.13
C ASN A 367 -11.60 -20.61 18.93
N ASN A 368 -10.45 -21.08 19.42
CA ASN A 368 -10.23 -22.32 20.16
C ASN A 368 -10.48 -23.63 19.38
N LYS A 369 -10.73 -23.59 18.08
CA LYS A 369 -10.89 -24.78 17.23
C LYS A 369 -9.65 -24.98 16.36
N MET A 370 -9.15 -26.22 16.26
CA MET A 370 -8.09 -26.57 15.32
C MET A 370 -8.60 -26.35 13.90
N VAL A 371 -7.78 -25.68 13.08
CA VAL A 371 -8.09 -25.38 11.68
C VAL A 371 -6.89 -25.72 10.78
N PRO A 372 -7.12 -26.03 9.50
CA PRO A 372 -6.05 -26.14 8.50
C PRO A 372 -5.27 -24.83 8.39
N LEU A 373 -3.97 -24.92 8.05
CA LEU A 373 -3.10 -23.74 7.95
C LEU A 373 -3.46 -22.78 6.79
N ASP A 374 -4.22 -23.24 5.80
CA ASP A 374 -4.72 -22.48 4.65
C ASP A 374 -6.09 -21.80 4.91
N THR A 375 -6.64 -21.91 6.11
CA THR A 375 -7.92 -21.29 6.50
C THR A 375 -7.80 -19.77 6.45
N LYS A 376 -8.70 -19.09 5.71
CA LYS A 376 -8.70 -17.63 5.64
C LYS A 376 -9.24 -17.00 6.92
N LEU A 377 -8.44 -16.11 7.50
CA LEU A 377 -8.76 -15.38 8.73
C LEU A 377 -9.79 -14.27 8.49
N LYS A 378 -10.62 -14.01 9.50
CA LYS A 378 -11.67 -12.99 9.50
C LYS A 378 -11.44 -11.98 10.62
N ASN A 379 -12.01 -10.79 10.47
CA ASN A 379 -11.98 -9.78 11.52
C ASN A 379 -12.57 -10.31 12.82
N GLY A 380 -11.84 -10.17 13.92
CA GLY A 380 -12.26 -10.59 15.25
C GLY A 380 -11.84 -12.01 15.64
N ASP A 381 -11.20 -12.76 14.73
CA ASP A 381 -10.72 -14.12 15.07
C ASP A 381 -9.62 -14.07 16.12
N ILE A 382 -9.68 -14.97 17.10
CA ILE A 382 -8.62 -15.20 18.08
C ILE A 382 -7.77 -16.36 17.56
N VAL A 383 -6.49 -16.08 17.27
CA VAL A 383 -5.58 -17.05 16.64
C VAL A 383 -4.48 -17.46 17.60
N SER A 384 -4.30 -18.76 17.74
CA SER A 384 -3.22 -19.38 18.53
C SER A 384 -2.44 -20.35 17.65
N ILE A 385 -1.12 -20.20 17.60
CA ILE A 385 -0.23 -21.06 16.81
C ILE A 385 0.29 -22.21 17.68
N VAL A 386 0.28 -23.40 17.12
CA VAL A 386 0.90 -24.59 17.71
C VAL A 386 2.26 -24.77 17.05
N THR A 387 3.32 -24.81 17.87
CA THR A 387 4.70 -24.95 17.41
C THR A 387 5.36 -26.23 17.89
N SER A 388 6.33 -26.74 17.13
CA SER A 388 7.21 -27.84 17.51
C SER A 388 8.65 -27.48 17.19
N LYS A 389 9.57 -27.70 18.12
CA LYS A 389 11.01 -27.38 17.91
C LYS A 389 11.65 -28.16 16.77
N SER A 390 11.10 -29.34 16.42
CA SER A 390 11.59 -30.17 15.32
C SER A 390 10.97 -29.82 13.95
N ALA A 391 9.94 -28.97 13.92
CA ALA A 391 9.28 -28.60 12.68
C ALA A 391 10.15 -27.61 11.89
N LYS A 392 10.07 -27.71 10.57
CA LYS A 392 10.73 -26.85 9.60
C LYS A 392 9.71 -26.37 8.56
N PRO A 393 9.93 -25.23 7.89
CA PRO A 393 9.08 -24.78 6.81
C PRO A 393 9.00 -25.80 5.67
N SER A 394 7.82 -25.95 5.07
CA SER A 394 7.60 -26.73 3.86
C SER A 394 7.62 -25.81 2.63
N TYR A 395 8.10 -26.29 1.50
CA TYR A 395 8.02 -25.57 0.22
C TYR A 395 6.57 -25.29 -0.21
N ASP A 396 5.63 -26.18 0.12
CA ASP A 396 4.21 -25.99 -0.15
C ASP A 396 3.63 -24.73 0.51
N TRP A 397 4.26 -24.26 1.59
CA TRP A 397 3.86 -23.03 2.25
C TRP A 397 4.00 -21.79 1.35
N LEU A 398 4.97 -21.79 0.41
CA LEU A 398 5.13 -20.73 -0.57
C LEU A 398 3.90 -20.55 -1.48
N ASN A 399 3.12 -21.63 -1.67
CA ASN A 399 1.93 -21.63 -2.51
C ASN A 399 0.67 -21.19 -1.76
N ILE A 400 0.62 -21.39 -0.44
CA ILE A 400 -0.59 -21.14 0.37
C ILE A 400 -0.55 -19.79 1.09
N VAL A 401 0.64 -19.26 1.45
CA VAL A 401 0.74 -17.97 2.17
C VAL A 401 0.21 -16.82 1.33
N GLY A 402 -0.63 -16.00 1.95
CA GLY A 402 -1.24 -14.83 1.34
C GLY A 402 -0.36 -13.57 1.42
N ALA A 403 0.38 -13.41 2.51
CA ALA A 403 1.22 -12.23 2.74
C ALA A 403 2.61 -12.39 2.08
N SER A 404 3.09 -11.33 1.43
CA SER A 404 4.41 -11.32 0.82
C SER A 404 5.54 -11.34 1.85
N GLU A 405 5.31 -10.79 3.05
CA GLU A 405 6.25 -10.87 4.19
C GLU A 405 6.52 -12.32 4.59
N SER A 406 5.47 -13.12 4.74
CA SER A 406 5.59 -14.55 5.07
C SER A 406 6.37 -15.31 4.00
N ARG A 407 6.03 -15.05 2.72
CA ARG A 407 6.71 -15.67 1.58
C ARG A 407 8.19 -15.32 1.53
N SER A 408 8.56 -14.05 1.80
CA SER A 408 9.95 -13.61 1.85
C SER A 408 10.72 -14.28 2.97
N LYS A 409 10.15 -14.37 4.20
CA LYS A 409 10.76 -15.04 5.34
C LYS A 409 10.97 -16.53 5.11
N ILE A 410 10.01 -17.22 4.49
CA ILE A 410 10.12 -18.64 4.11
C ILE A 410 11.23 -18.82 3.07
N ARG A 411 11.27 -18.00 2.01
CA ARG A 411 12.35 -18.05 1.01
C ARG A 411 13.72 -17.81 1.63
N SER A 412 13.85 -16.84 2.53
CA SER A 412 15.09 -16.56 3.24
C SER A 412 15.56 -17.75 4.08
N TRP A 413 14.64 -18.45 4.74
CA TRP A 413 14.94 -19.66 5.48
C TRP A 413 15.54 -20.74 4.56
N PHE A 414 14.90 -21.04 3.42
CA PHE A 414 15.40 -22.01 2.43
C PHE A 414 16.75 -21.61 1.82
N LYS A 415 16.95 -20.32 1.58
CA LYS A 415 18.24 -19.81 1.06
C LYS A 415 19.43 -20.15 1.96
N HIS A 416 19.20 -20.13 3.28
CA HIS A 416 20.29 -20.32 4.26
C HIS A 416 20.50 -21.76 4.72
N GLU A 417 19.44 -22.57 4.76
CA GLU A 417 19.51 -23.87 5.43
C GLU A 417 20.05 -25.03 4.54
N ASN A 418 19.81 -25.04 3.21
CA ASN A 418 20.15 -26.20 2.38
C ASN A 418 20.59 -25.81 0.96
N ARG A 419 21.80 -25.26 0.81
CA ARG A 419 22.28 -24.84 -0.53
C ARG A 419 22.37 -25.99 -1.54
N GLU A 420 22.89 -27.16 -1.14
CA GLU A 420 23.03 -28.32 -2.02
C GLU A 420 21.69 -28.89 -2.48
N GLU A 421 20.74 -29.01 -1.56
CA GLU A 421 19.38 -29.46 -1.85
C GLU A 421 18.63 -28.47 -2.75
N ASN A 422 18.84 -27.17 -2.55
CA ASN A 422 18.29 -26.13 -3.42
C ASN A 422 18.85 -26.19 -4.83
N ILE A 423 20.15 -26.49 -5.01
CA ILE A 423 20.77 -26.67 -6.33
C ILE A 423 20.13 -27.85 -7.06
N ALA A 424 20.04 -29.02 -6.40
CA ALA A 424 19.45 -30.22 -6.98
C ALA A 424 17.99 -29.99 -7.39
N ARG A 425 17.19 -29.43 -6.49
CA ARG A 425 15.78 -29.10 -6.75
C ARG A 425 15.61 -28.07 -7.87
N GLY A 426 16.49 -27.05 -7.93
CA GLY A 426 16.45 -26.04 -9.00
C GLY A 426 16.71 -26.64 -10.38
N GLN A 427 17.61 -27.59 -10.47
CA GLN A 427 17.86 -28.34 -11.70
C GLN A 427 16.63 -29.16 -12.12
N GLU A 428 16.00 -29.88 -11.19
CA GLU A 428 14.77 -30.63 -11.47
C GLU A 428 13.65 -29.72 -11.99
N LEU A 429 13.38 -28.60 -11.31
CA LEU A 429 12.33 -27.63 -11.68
C LEU A 429 12.59 -27.02 -13.07
N LEU A 430 13.84 -26.80 -13.45
CA LEU A 430 14.17 -26.29 -14.80
C LEU A 430 13.92 -27.35 -15.87
N VAL A 431 14.24 -28.62 -15.61
CA VAL A 431 13.96 -29.72 -16.52
C VAL A 431 12.44 -29.90 -16.69
N GLU A 432 11.69 -29.87 -15.60
CA GLU A 432 10.21 -29.98 -15.64
C GLU A 432 9.59 -28.83 -16.45
N GLU A 433 10.03 -27.58 -16.22
CA GLU A 433 9.47 -26.42 -16.92
C GLU A 433 9.88 -26.42 -18.40
N ALA A 434 11.11 -26.85 -18.76
CA ALA A 434 11.53 -27.02 -20.15
C ALA A 434 10.60 -28.04 -20.87
N ASN A 435 10.37 -29.19 -20.25
CA ASN A 435 9.46 -30.22 -20.78
C ASN A 435 8.03 -29.69 -20.93
N ARG A 436 7.53 -28.92 -19.95
CA ARG A 436 6.20 -28.27 -20.00
C ARG A 436 6.07 -27.28 -21.15
N MET A 437 7.18 -26.63 -21.53
CA MET A 437 7.23 -25.71 -22.66
C MET A 437 7.60 -26.40 -23.99
N ASN A 438 7.59 -27.75 -24.04
CA ASN A 438 7.98 -28.56 -25.19
C ASN A 438 9.40 -28.26 -25.72
N GLN A 439 10.33 -28.03 -24.79
CA GLN A 439 11.75 -27.75 -25.10
C GLN A 439 12.63 -28.85 -24.52
N ASP A 440 13.67 -29.27 -25.27
CA ASP A 440 14.69 -30.19 -24.73
C ASP A 440 15.68 -29.40 -23.86
N TRP A 441 15.73 -29.71 -22.57
CA TRP A 441 16.67 -29.12 -21.62
C TRP A 441 18.11 -29.27 -22.07
N LYS A 442 18.48 -30.43 -22.65
CA LYS A 442 19.87 -30.69 -23.10
C LYS A 442 20.30 -29.78 -24.26
N GLU A 443 19.37 -29.42 -25.13
CA GLU A 443 19.65 -28.48 -26.23
C GLU A 443 19.71 -27.03 -25.74
N LEU A 444 18.89 -26.65 -24.75
CA LEU A 444 18.84 -25.30 -24.19
C LEU A 444 20.04 -25.05 -23.25
N ALA A 445 20.39 -26.01 -22.40
CA ALA A 445 21.31 -25.85 -21.29
C ALA A 445 22.80 -25.97 -21.70
N ILE A 446 23.20 -25.37 -22.81
CA ILE A 446 24.59 -25.28 -23.21
C ILE A 446 25.32 -24.25 -22.33
N ARG A 447 26.51 -24.57 -21.84
CA ARG A 447 27.27 -23.80 -20.85
C ARG A 447 27.34 -22.29 -21.16
N ASN A 448 27.72 -21.95 -22.39
CA ASN A 448 27.83 -20.53 -22.79
C ASN A 448 26.49 -19.77 -22.70
N ARG A 449 25.35 -20.42 -22.95
CA ARG A 449 24.01 -19.81 -22.82
C ARG A 449 23.60 -19.71 -21.37
N LEU A 450 23.92 -20.70 -20.54
CA LEU A 450 23.66 -20.66 -19.11
C LEU A 450 24.46 -19.53 -18.45
N ASP A 451 25.73 -19.34 -18.82
CA ASP A 451 26.55 -18.24 -18.31
C ASP A 451 25.96 -16.87 -18.69
N GLU A 452 25.43 -16.72 -19.91
CA GLU A 452 24.75 -15.50 -20.33
C GLU A 452 23.43 -15.26 -19.52
N VAL A 453 22.66 -16.31 -19.23
CA VAL A 453 21.47 -16.20 -18.38
C VAL A 453 21.87 -15.83 -16.95
N VAL A 454 22.94 -16.37 -16.39
CA VAL A 454 23.49 -16.00 -15.07
C VAL A 454 23.71 -14.49 -14.99
N HIS A 455 24.31 -13.89 -16.03
CA HIS A 455 24.49 -12.43 -16.10
C HIS A 455 23.16 -11.67 -16.21
N ARG A 456 22.20 -12.15 -17.02
CA ARG A 456 20.90 -11.50 -17.19
C ARG A 456 20.03 -11.54 -15.94
N VAL A 457 20.11 -12.62 -15.16
CA VAL A 457 19.37 -12.75 -13.89
C VAL A 457 20.15 -12.20 -12.69
N ASN A 458 21.32 -11.61 -12.93
CA ASN A 458 22.15 -10.92 -11.95
C ASN A 458 22.54 -11.79 -10.74
N VAL A 459 22.98 -13.00 -10.98
CA VAL A 459 23.56 -13.91 -9.97
C VAL A 459 25.05 -14.15 -10.22
N GLN A 460 25.80 -14.62 -9.20
CA GLN A 460 27.27 -14.71 -9.27
C GLN A 460 27.76 -15.97 -9.98
N SER A 461 26.97 -17.05 -9.90
CA SER A 461 27.37 -18.34 -10.47
C SER A 461 26.18 -19.15 -10.97
N LEU A 462 26.46 -20.17 -11.79
CA LEU A 462 25.44 -21.13 -12.23
C LEU A 462 24.78 -21.87 -11.07
N GLU A 463 25.59 -22.25 -10.07
CA GLU A 463 25.08 -22.90 -8.85
C GLU A 463 24.15 -21.97 -8.08
N ASP A 464 24.45 -20.65 -7.99
CA ASP A 464 23.59 -19.67 -7.35
C ASP A 464 22.29 -19.49 -8.12
N MET A 465 22.31 -19.59 -9.45
CA MET A 465 21.10 -19.59 -10.27
C MET A 465 20.23 -20.82 -9.97
N PHE A 466 20.82 -22.02 -9.96
CA PHE A 466 20.08 -23.24 -9.62
C PHE A 466 19.53 -23.19 -8.19
N ALA A 467 20.34 -22.77 -7.22
CA ALA A 467 19.87 -22.58 -5.86
C ALA A 467 18.73 -21.57 -5.79
N ALA A 468 18.82 -20.44 -6.52
CA ALA A 468 17.80 -19.42 -6.57
C ALA A 468 16.47 -19.94 -7.16
N VAL A 469 16.53 -20.81 -8.16
CA VAL A 469 15.35 -21.50 -8.69
C VAL A 469 14.79 -22.48 -7.64
N GLY A 470 15.66 -23.23 -6.96
CA GLY A 470 15.27 -24.23 -5.97
C GLY A 470 14.53 -23.67 -4.77
N TYR A 471 14.98 -22.54 -4.22
CA TYR A 471 14.24 -21.86 -3.12
C TYR A 471 13.17 -20.88 -3.61
N GLY A 472 12.92 -20.79 -4.92
CA GLY A 472 11.86 -19.95 -5.50
C GLY A 472 12.20 -18.46 -5.55
N GLY A 473 13.47 -18.08 -5.53
CA GLY A 473 13.96 -16.71 -5.74
C GLY A 473 13.90 -16.28 -7.21
N ILE A 474 14.07 -17.24 -8.12
CA ILE A 474 13.93 -17.06 -9.57
C ILE A 474 12.91 -18.07 -10.07
N THR A 475 11.97 -17.66 -10.90
CA THR A 475 10.97 -18.60 -11.47
C THR A 475 11.62 -19.44 -12.58
N PRO A 476 11.40 -20.78 -12.63
CA PRO A 476 11.92 -21.63 -13.68
C PRO A 476 11.57 -21.11 -15.08
N LYS A 477 10.33 -20.64 -15.25
CA LYS A 477 9.83 -20.06 -16.50
C LYS A 477 10.68 -18.87 -17.00
N SER A 478 11.12 -17.99 -16.09
CA SER A 478 11.96 -16.84 -16.45
C SER A 478 13.31 -17.30 -17.02
N VAL A 479 13.93 -18.33 -16.41
CA VAL A 479 15.20 -18.89 -16.88
C VAL A 479 15.03 -19.53 -18.26
N ILE A 480 13.99 -20.35 -18.44
CA ILE A 480 13.72 -21.02 -19.73
C ILE A 480 13.45 -19.99 -20.84
N LEU A 481 12.67 -18.94 -20.58
CA LEU A 481 12.41 -17.89 -21.55
C LEU A 481 13.69 -17.12 -21.95
N ASN A 482 14.56 -16.85 -20.99
CA ASN A 482 15.86 -16.22 -21.28
C ASN A 482 16.74 -17.15 -22.14
N LEU A 483 16.79 -18.45 -21.83
CA LEU A 483 17.51 -19.44 -22.64
C LEU A 483 16.95 -19.53 -24.07
N MET A 484 15.63 -19.56 -24.24
CA MET A 484 14.99 -19.58 -25.55
C MET A 484 15.29 -18.31 -26.36
N ASN A 485 15.28 -17.14 -25.73
CA ASN A 485 15.63 -15.90 -26.40
C ASN A 485 17.08 -15.91 -26.90
N ILE A 486 18.03 -16.40 -26.09
CA ILE A 486 19.45 -16.54 -26.48
C ILE A 486 19.57 -17.56 -27.60
N TYR A 487 18.87 -18.70 -27.53
CA TYR A 487 18.82 -19.72 -28.55
C TYR A 487 18.36 -19.18 -29.91
N ASN A 488 17.24 -18.45 -29.93
CA ASN A 488 16.67 -17.85 -31.14
C ASN A 488 17.60 -16.79 -31.75
N LEU A 489 18.23 -15.95 -30.94
CA LEU A 489 19.22 -14.97 -31.38
C LEU A 489 20.44 -15.67 -32.03
N SER A 490 20.93 -16.79 -31.48
CA SER A 490 22.03 -17.55 -32.04
C SER A 490 21.68 -18.16 -33.42
N LEU A 491 20.44 -18.56 -33.63
CA LEU A 491 19.98 -19.08 -34.94
C LEU A 491 19.89 -17.99 -36.01
N ILE A 492 19.52 -16.77 -35.65
CA ILE A 492 19.45 -15.62 -36.56
C ILE A 492 20.85 -15.25 -37.07
N HIS A 493 21.84 -15.23 -36.19
CA HIS A 493 23.22 -14.95 -36.58
C HIS A 493 23.88 -16.03 -37.48
N ILE A 494 23.40 -17.27 -37.43
CA ILE A 494 23.89 -18.36 -38.31
C ILE A 494 23.27 -18.28 -39.71
N SER A 495 22.12 -17.62 -39.86
CA SER A 495 21.36 -17.51 -41.12
C SER A 495 21.62 -16.25 -41.94
N GLU A 496 22.42 -15.28 -41.46
CA GLU A 496 22.86 -14.14 -42.31
C GLU A 496 23.98 -14.57 -43.26
N PRO A 497 23.74 -14.53 -44.58
CA PRO A 497 24.82 -14.81 -45.54
C PRO A 497 25.85 -13.66 -45.48
N THR A 498 27.13 -13.99 -45.25
CA THR A 498 28.24 -13.09 -45.40
C THR A 498 28.15 -12.37 -46.74
N ARG A 499 27.98 -11.04 -46.72
CA ARG A 499 28.10 -10.20 -47.92
C ARG A 499 29.49 -10.42 -48.52
N PRO A 500 29.62 -10.72 -49.83
CA PRO A 500 30.91 -10.71 -50.48
C PRO A 500 31.47 -9.28 -50.47
N GLU A 501 32.76 -9.17 -50.11
CA GLU A 501 33.47 -7.92 -50.25
C GLU A 501 33.52 -7.52 -51.74
N PRO A 502 33.33 -6.22 -52.06
CA PRO A 502 33.50 -5.74 -53.45
C PRO A 502 35.00 -5.79 -53.83
N ILE A 503 35.25 -6.40 -54.98
CA ILE A 503 36.54 -6.42 -55.70
C ILE A 503 36.84 -5.01 -56.21
#